data_e86b0a35500da8ffd97ebda025550acd
#
_entry.id   e86b0a35500da8ffd97ebda025550acd
#
_cell.length_a   1.000
_cell.length_b   1.000
_cell.length_c   1.000
_cell.angle_alpha   90.00
_cell.angle_beta   90.00
_cell.angle_gamma   90.00
#
_symmetry.space_group_name_H-M   'P 1'
#
loop_
_entity.id
_entity.type
_entity.pdbx_description
1 polymer ?
#
loop_
_entity_poly.entity_id
_entity_poly.type
_entity_poly.pdbx_seq_one_letter_code
_entity_poly.pdbx_strand_id
1 'polypeptide(L)'
;MVGLIYKRSVDISTENFSVVLEPLISSLDPRVKTNIMGDFNINLLEHNLSPPVENFINQMISKKFLTINNRPTRVAPHSFTLIDSIFCNRVDEVESSGVITTISDHYPVFAREKFQTLPDDSISINYRVFSDENLSNFKNSLQV
;
A
#
# COMPACT_ATOMS: atom_id res chain seq x y z
N MET A 1 5.58 -7.17 -8.70
CA MET A 1 6.00 -5.76 -8.49
C MET A 1 5.36 -5.23 -7.23
N VAL A 2 6.01 -4.31 -6.51
CA VAL A 2 5.45 -3.64 -5.33
C VAL A 2 5.53 -2.14 -5.53
N GLY A 3 4.40 -1.45 -5.37
CA GLY A 3 4.29 0.01 -5.37
C GLY A 3 3.92 0.50 -3.96
N LEU A 4 4.54 1.58 -3.52
CA LEU A 4 4.22 2.23 -2.24
C LEU A 4 3.55 3.57 -2.49
N ILE A 5 2.45 3.82 -1.77
CA ILE A 5 1.69 5.07 -1.83
C ILE A 5 1.56 5.66 -0.43
N TYR A 6 1.78 6.97 -0.36
CA TYR A 6 1.41 7.78 0.80
C TYR A 6 0.66 9.02 0.32
N LYS A 7 -0.61 9.14 0.69
CA LYS A 7 -1.44 10.31 0.43
C LYS A 7 -1.60 11.11 1.71
N ARG A 8 -1.12 12.36 1.73
CA ARG A 8 -1.41 13.25 2.87
C ARG A 8 -2.89 13.64 2.87
N SER A 9 -3.50 13.60 4.05
CA SER A 9 -4.94 13.85 4.20
C SER A 9 -5.36 15.27 3.81
N VAL A 10 -4.46 16.25 3.99
CA VAL A 10 -4.75 17.68 3.79
C VAL A 10 -4.41 18.22 2.40
N ASP A 11 -3.62 17.51 1.61
CA ASP A 11 -3.03 18.08 0.39
C ASP A 11 -3.89 17.87 -0.86
N ILE A 12 -4.68 16.80 -0.91
CA ILE A 12 -5.43 16.43 -2.10
C ILE A 12 -6.74 15.72 -1.74
N SER A 13 -7.84 16.10 -2.39
CA SER A 13 -9.12 15.39 -2.24
C SER A 13 -9.05 13.97 -2.80
N THR A 14 -10.00 13.11 -2.43
CA THR A 14 -10.08 11.73 -2.95
C THR A 14 -10.28 11.71 -4.45
N GLU A 15 -11.09 12.62 -5.00
CA GLU A 15 -11.33 12.74 -6.44
C GLU A 15 -10.05 13.12 -7.19
N ASN A 16 -9.36 14.17 -6.74
CA ASN A 16 -8.13 14.62 -7.38
C ASN A 16 -7.02 13.57 -7.27
N PHE A 17 -6.94 12.86 -6.14
CA PHE A 17 -6.02 11.75 -5.97
C PHE A 17 -6.30 10.62 -6.96
N SER A 18 -7.58 10.27 -7.17
CA SER A 18 -7.99 9.26 -8.16
C SER A 18 -7.57 9.65 -9.58
N VAL A 19 -7.71 10.93 -9.94
CA VAL A 19 -7.25 11.44 -11.25
C VAL A 19 -5.75 11.30 -11.43
N VAL A 20 -4.97 11.61 -10.40
CA VAL A 20 -3.49 11.48 -10.44
C VAL A 20 -3.04 10.02 -10.48
N LEU A 21 -3.77 9.14 -9.78
CA LEU A 21 -3.43 7.72 -9.68
C LEU A 21 -3.77 6.94 -10.96
N GLU A 22 -4.80 7.35 -11.70
CA GLU A 22 -5.31 6.67 -12.89
C GLU A 22 -4.25 6.35 -13.95
N PRO A 23 -3.45 7.32 -14.45
CA PRO A 23 -2.43 7.03 -15.45
C PRO A 23 -1.35 6.08 -14.93
N LEU A 24 -1.00 6.17 -13.65
CA LEU A 24 -0.03 5.29 -13.03
C LEU A 24 -0.52 3.83 -13.05
N ILE A 25 -1.73 3.58 -12.57
CA ILE A 25 -2.31 2.22 -12.54
C ILE A 25 -2.53 1.71 -13.96
N SER A 26 -2.95 2.56 -14.89
CA SER A 26 -3.19 2.18 -16.29
C SER A 26 -1.90 1.82 -17.04
N SER A 27 -0.75 2.31 -16.60
CA SER A 27 0.56 1.97 -17.18
C SER A 27 1.11 0.61 -16.72
N LEU A 28 0.51 0.01 -15.68
CA LEU A 28 0.97 -1.27 -15.15
C LEU A 28 0.57 -2.42 -16.08
N ASP A 29 1.51 -3.34 -16.34
CA ASP A 29 1.21 -4.56 -17.09
C ASP A 29 0.28 -5.47 -16.26
N PRO A 30 -0.96 -5.75 -16.70
CA PRO A 30 -1.91 -6.56 -15.93
C PRO A 30 -1.47 -8.03 -15.80
N ARG A 31 -0.48 -8.48 -16.58
CA ARG A 31 0.10 -9.82 -16.50
C ARG A 31 1.10 -9.94 -15.36
N VAL A 32 1.68 -8.82 -14.95
CA VAL A 32 2.64 -8.78 -13.84
C VAL A 32 1.88 -8.68 -12.52
N LYS A 33 2.11 -9.64 -11.63
CA LYS A 33 1.60 -9.55 -10.26
C LYS A 33 2.09 -8.26 -9.62
N THR A 34 1.15 -7.46 -9.15
CA THR A 34 1.45 -6.15 -8.58
C THR A 34 0.65 -5.94 -7.30
N ASN A 35 1.34 -5.50 -6.27
CA ASN A 35 0.76 -5.03 -5.02
C ASN A 35 1.01 -3.53 -4.89
N ILE A 36 -0.05 -2.77 -4.64
CA ILE A 36 0.00 -1.34 -4.33
C ILE A 36 -0.41 -1.19 -2.88
N MET A 37 0.50 -0.71 -2.04
CA MET A 37 0.27 -0.66 -0.60
C MET A 37 0.64 0.69 0.00
N GLY A 38 0.02 1.02 1.14
CA GLY A 38 0.37 2.22 1.89
C GLY A 38 -0.81 2.86 2.61
N ASP A 39 -0.57 4.06 3.10
CA ASP A 39 -1.57 4.93 3.71
C ASP A 39 -2.20 5.82 2.64
N PHE A 40 -3.41 5.47 2.26
CA PHE A 40 -4.18 6.21 1.24
C PHE A 40 -4.90 7.43 1.84
N ASN A 41 -5.05 7.49 3.16
CA ASN A 41 -5.88 8.49 3.82
C ASN A 41 -7.28 8.64 3.18
N ILE A 42 -7.84 7.52 2.71
CA ILE A 42 -9.19 7.36 2.17
C ILE A 42 -9.85 6.27 3.01
N ASN A 43 -10.90 6.61 3.74
CA ASN A 43 -11.58 5.63 4.58
C ASN A 43 -12.44 4.68 3.73
N LEU A 44 -11.92 3.52 3.39
CA LEU A 44 -12.61 2.55 2.53
C LEU A 44 -13.88 1.96 3.18
N LEU A 45 -14.08 2.12 4.49
CA LEU A 45 -15.32 1.71 5.15
C LEU A 45 -16.50 2.61 4.78
N GLU A 46 -16.24 3.79 4.22
CA GLU A 46 -17.27 4.73 3.80
C GLU A 46 -17.75 4.55 2.36
N HIS A 47 -17.43 3.42 1.72
CA HIS A 47 -17.74 3.18 0.31
C HIS A 47 -19.24 3.33 -0.04
N ASN A 48 -20.15 3.03 0.88
CA ASN A 48 -21.60 3.19 0.68
C ASN A 48 -22.13 4.58 1.10
N LEU A 49 -21.30 5.42 1.70
CA LEU A 49 -21.69 6.72 2.27
C LEU A 49 -21.06 7.90 1.54
N SER A 50 -19.96 7.66 0.82
CA SER A 50 -19.16 8.69 0.19
C SER A 50 -18.92 8.38 -1.29
N PRO A 51 -19.60 9.08 -2.23
CA PRO A 51 -19.41 8.87 -3.66
C PRO A 51 -17.93 8.95 -4.13
N PRO A 52 -17.08 9.86 -3.60
CA PRO A 52 -15.67 9.86 -3.93
C PRO A 52 -14.93 8.57 -3.56
N VAL A 53 -15.26 7.98 -2.41
CA VAL A 53 -14.66 6.72 -1.95
C VAL A 53 -15.14 5.56 -2.81
N GLU A 54 -16.43 5.52 -3.12
CA GLU A 54 -17.01 4.52 -4.01
C GLU A 54 -16.35 4.58 -5.40
N ASN A 55 -16.21 5.77 -5.98
CA ASN A 55 -15.56 5.98 -7.27
C ASN A 55 -14.11 5.52 -7.25
N PHE A 56 -13.35 5.83 -6.19
CA PHE A 56 -11.97 5.37 -6.01
C PHE A 56 -11.90 3.83 -6.00
N ILE A 57 -12.76 3.17 -5.22
CA ILE A 57 -12.79 1.70 -5.14
C ILE A 57 -13.17 1.11 -6.50
N ASN A 58 -14.19 1.65 -7.18
CA ASN A 58 -14.61 1.20 -8.51
C ASN A 58 -13.51 1.38 -9.55
N GLN A 59 -12.74 2.46 -9.48
CA GLN A 59 -11.55 2.67 -10.30
C GLN A 59 -10.52 1.55 -10.08
N MET A 60 -10.17 1.25 -8.82
CA MET A 60 -9.24 0.17 -8.50
C MET A 60 -9.74 -1.19 -9.03
N ILE A 61 -11.02 -1.51 -8.79
CA ILE A 61 -11.65 -2.75 -9.26
C ILE A 61 -11.63 -2.84 -10.80
N SER A 62 -11.91 -1.75 -11.51
CA SER A 62 -11.89 -1.71 -12.98
C SER A 62 -10.52 -2.07 -13.56
N LYS A 63 -9.46 -1.83 -12.81
CA LYS A 63 -8.08 -2.18 -13.13
C LYS A 63 -7.64 -3.52 -12.50
N LYS A 64 -8.61 -4.29 -11.98
CA LYS A 64 -8.41 -5.60 -11.32
C LYS A 64 -7.64 -5.53 -10.00
N PHE A 65 -7.50 -4.38 -9.39
CA PHE A 65 -6.91 -4.25 -8.06
C PHE A 65 -8.01 -4.35 -7.00
N LEU A 66 -7.93 -5.39 -6.17
CA LEU A 66 -8.81 -5.60 -5.03
C LEU A 66 -8.06 -5.39 -3.73
N THR A 67 -8.70 -4.73 -2.76
CA THR A 67 -8.13 -4.67 -1.41
C THR A 67 -8.17 -6.03 -0.74
N ILE A 68 -7.08 -6.40 -0.08
CA ILE A 68 -6.97 -7.70 0.61
C ILE A 68 -7.28 -7.63 2.11
N ASN A 69 -7.52 -6.43 2.62
CA ASN A 69 -7.95 -6.20 4.00
C ASN A 69 -9.26 -5.40 4.03
N ASN A 70 -10.13 -5.77 4.96
CA ASN A 70 -11.46 -5.18 5.14
C ASN A 70 -11.73 -4.79 6.61
N ARG A 71 -10.69 -4.69 7.41
CA ARG A 71 -10.76 -4.31 8.82
C ARG A 71 -10.16 -2.93 9.02
N PRO A 72 -10.63 -2.15 10.02
CA PRO A 72 -10.02 -0.89 10.37
C PRO A 72 -8.52 -1.03 10.59
N THR A 73 -7.76 -0.08 10.06
CA THR A 73 -6.30 0.01 10.24
C THR A 73 -5.89 1.17 11.11
N ARG A 74 -6.81 2.11 11.35
CA ARG A 74 -6.62 3.17 12.33
C ARG A 74 -7.78 3.18 13.30
N VAL A 75 -7.47 3.13 14.59
CA VAL A 75 -8.45 3.09 15.67
C VAL A 75 -8.15 4.19 16.67
N ALA A 76 -9.15 5.02 16.94
CA ALA A 76 -9.13 6.05 17.95
C ALA A 76 -10.36 5.88 18.85
N PRO A 77 -10.44 6.54 20.05
CA PRO A 77 -11.52 6.32 21.00
C PRO A 77 -12.95 6.45 20.45
N HIS A 78 -13.13 7.23 19.37
CA HIS A 78 -14.44 7.50 18.75
C HIS A 78 -14.45 7.33 17.22
N SER A 79 -13.44 6.70 16.63
CA SER A 79 -13.38 6.50 15.19
C SER A 79 -12.65 5.22 14.80
N PHE A 80 -13.15 4.60 13.73
CA PHE A 80 -12.54 3.42 13.10
C PHE A 80 -12.43 3.72 11.61
N THR A 81 -11.23 3.69 11.07
CA THR A 81 -11.01 3.95 9.64
C THR A 81 -10.12 2.88 9.02
N LEU A 82 -10.39 2.56 7.77
CA LEU A 82 -9.56 1.69 6.92
C LEU A 82 -8.87 2.58 5.91
N ILE A 83 -7.70 3.09 6.27
CA ILE A 83 -6.92 4.04 5.47
C ILE A 83 -5.60 3.47 4.98
N ASP A 84 -5.10 2.43 5.65
CA ASP A 84 -3.92 1.67 5.22
C ASP A 84 -4.40 0.41 4.51
N SER A 85 -3.96 0.20 3.28
CA SER A 85 -4.44 -0.92 2.46
C SER A 85 -3.35 -1.51 1.59
N ILE A 86 -3.56 -2.77 1.21
CA ILE A 86 -2.85 -3.45 0.15
C ILE A 86 -3.87 -3.79 -0.93
N PHE A 87 -3.69 -3.24 -2.12
CA PHE A 87 -4.43 -3.60 -3.32
C PHE A 87 -3.61 -4.55 -4.16
N CYS A 88 -4.19 -5.69 -4.55
CA CYS A 88 -3.54 -6.73 -5.31
C CYS A 88 -4.31 -7.05 -6.58
N ASN A 89 -3.63 -7.25 -7.71
CA ASN A 89 -4.25 -7.68 -8.96
C ASN A 89 -4.30 -9.22 -9.13
N ARG A 90 -3.76 -9.98 -8.16
CA ARG A 90 -3.76 -11.45 -8.12
C ARG A 90 -4.13 -11.94 -6.73
N VAL A 91 -5.36 -11.66 -6.30
CA VAL A 91 -5.85 -12.04 -4.96
C VAL A 91 -5.94 -13.55 -4.76
N ASP A 92 -6.07 -14.32 -5.85
CA ASP A 92 -6.05 -15.78 -5.88
C ASP A 92 -4.69 -16.38 -5.46
N GLU A 93 -3.62 -15.59 -5.49
CA GLU A 93 -2.29 -15.97 -5.04
C GLU A 93 -2.01 -15.55 -3.58
N VAL A 94 -2.92 -14.86 -2.94
CA VAL A 94 -2.82 -14.46 -1.52
C VAL A 94 -3.26 -15.63 -0.65
N GLU A 95 -2.35 -16.16 0.16
CA GLU A 95 -2.65 -17.28 1.08
C GLU A 95 -3.31 -16.80 2.36
N SER A 96 -2.87 -15.66 2.87
CA SER A 96 -3.44 -15.04 4.07
C SER A 96 -3.14 -13.56 4.11
N SER A 97 -4.02 -12.80 4.72
CA SER A 97 -3.84 -11.38 4.99
C SER A 97 -4.45 -11.02 6.34
N GLY A 98 -4.07 -9.90 6.90
CA GLY A 98 -4.63 -9.44 8.15
C GLY A 98 -4.09 -8.09 8.59
N VAL A 99 -4.59 -7.68 9.75
CA VAL A 99 -4.22 -6.44 10.43
C VAL A 99 -3.66 -6.83 11.79
N ILE A 100 -2.48 -6.30 12.13
CA ILE A 100 -1.83 -6.53 13.43
C ILE A 100 -2.25 -5.40 14.35
N THR A 101 -3.01 -5.73 15.41
CA THR A 101 -3.52 -4.73 16.37
C THR A 101 -2.51 -4.44 17.48
N THR A 102 -2.67 -3.31 18.16
CA THR A 102 -1.99 -2.95 19.43
C THR A 102 -0.54 -2.46 19.37
N ILE A 103 -0.03 -2.06 18.18
CA ILE A 103 1.34 -1.52 18.07
C ILE A 103 1.35 0.01 18.13
N SER A 104 0.40 0.66 17.44
CA SER A 104 0.24 2.13 17.37
C SER A 104 -1.21 2.47 17.02
N ASP A 105 -1.52 3.73 16.79
CA ASP A 105 -2.82 4.17 16.25
C ASP A 105 -3.04 3.77 14.77
N HIS A 106 -1.95 3.50 14.03
CA HIS A 106 -1.98 2.83 12.73
C HIS A 106 -1.58 1.37 12.89
N TYR A 107 -2.43 0.48 12.45
CA TYR A 107 -2.23 -0.96 12.54
C TYR A 107 -1.59 -1.49 11.26
N PRO A 108 -0.43 -2.16 11.34
CA PRO A 108 0.20 -2.78 10.19
C PRO A 108 -0.71 -3.78 9.47
N VAL A 109 -0.74 -3.70 8.16
CA VAL A 109 -1.40 -4.65 7.27
C VAL A 109 -0.36 -5.59 6.68
N PHE A 110 -0.66 -6.88 6.63
CA PHE A 110 0.22 -7.87 6.01
C PHE A 110 -0.51 -8.72 4.99
N ALA A 111 0.26 -9.23 4.02
CA ALA A 111 -0.14 -10.27 3.11
C ALA A 111 0.94 -11.35 3.05
N ARG A 112 0.51 -12.61 3.07
CA ARG A 112 1.35 -13.75 2.72
C ARG A 112 0.90 -14.28 1.38
N GLU A 113 1.83 -14.40 0.47
CA GLU A 113 1.57 -14.82 -0.89
C GLU A 113 2.32 -16.11 -1.23
N LYS A 114 1.76 -16.87 -2.18
CA LYS A 114 2.46 -18.00 -2.76
C LYS A 114 3.69 -17.51 -3.51
N PHE A 115 4.84 -18.00 -3.11
CA PHE A 115 6.07 -17.79 -3.87
C PHE A 115 6.15 -18.85 -4.98
N GLN A 116 6.23 -18.39 -6.21
CA GLN A 116 6.80 -19.24 -7.25
C GLN A 116 8.31 -19.17 -7.05
N THR A 117 8.94 -20.30 -6.73
CA THR A 117 10.39 -20.41 -6.78
C THR A 117 10.81 -20.15 -8.22
N LEU A 118 11.41 -18.98 -8.45
CA LEU A 118 12.13 -18.75 -9.69
C LEU A 118 13.28 -19.78 -9.75
N PRO A 119 13.63 -20.30 -10.93
CA PRO A 119 14.87 -21.06 -11.09
C PRO A 119 16.02 -20.25 -10.49
N ASP A 120 16.99 -20.94 -9.93
CA ASP A 120 18.11 -20.43 -9.13
C ASP A 120 19.05 -19.48 -9.93
N ASP A 121 18.50 -18.40 -10.46
CA ASP A 121 19.25 -17.27 -10.95
C ASP A 121 19.59 -16.40 -9.74
N SER A 122 20.88 -16.31 -9.44
CA SER A 122 21.41 -15.54 -8.34
C SER A 122 20.80 -14.11 -8.31
N ILE A 123 19.86 -13.90 -7.41
CA ILE A 123 19.24 -12.59 -7.19
C ILE A 123 20.25 -11.76 -6.41
N SER A 124 20.88 -10.77 -7.05
CA SER A 124 21.66 -9.78 -6.31
C SER A 124 20.68 -8.85 -5.58
N ILE A 125 20.63 -8.97 -4.26
CA ILE A 125 19.85 -8.08 -3.42
C ILE A 125 20.75 -6.94 -2.99
N ASN A 126 20.47 -5.72 -3.45
CA ASN A 126 21.09 -4.53 -2.94
C ASN A 126 20.37 -4.12 -1.65
N TYR A 127 21.04 -4.20 -0.52
CA TYR A 127 20.51 -3.73 0.75
C TYR A 127 21.38 -2.63 1.34
N ARG A 128 20.78 -1.73 2.09
CA ARG A 128 21.52 -0.71 2.83
C ARG A 128 22.08 -1.32 4.11
N VAL A 129 23.38 -1.23 4.28
CA VAL A 129 24.03 -1.62 5.53
C VAL A 129 24.03 -0.42 6.48
N PHE A 130 23.27 -0.53 7.57
CA PHE A 130 23.25 0.47 8.64
C PHE A 130 24.33 0.15 9.69
N SER A 131 25.60 0.18 9.30
CA SER A 131 26.72 0.15 10.23
C SER A 131 26.94 1.54 10.82
N ASP A 132 27.59 1.62 12.00
CA ASP A 132 27.94 2.90 12.62
C ASP A 132 28.80 3.78 11.71
N GLU A 133 29.68 3.14 10.93
CA GLU A 133 30.51 3.82 9.92
C GLU A 133 29.64 4.43 8.80
N ASN A 134 28.70 3.67 8.24
CA ASN A 134 27.83 4.14 7.17
C ASN A 134 26.88 5.24 7.67
N LEU A 135 26.39 5.14 8.90
CA LEU A 135 25.58 6.18 9.54
C LEU A 135 26.39 7.46 9.79
N SER A 136 27.65 7.32 10.22
CA SER A 136 28.56 8.45 10.40
C SER A 136 28.86 9.14 9.09
N ASN A 137 29.19 8.38 8.03
CA ASN A 137 29.43 8.92 6.69
C ASN A 137 28.20 9.64 6.12
N PHE A 138 27.01 9.09 6.33
CA PHE A 138 25.74 9.72 5.92
C PHE A 138 25.52 11.04 6.67
N LYS A 139 25.72 11.07 7.99
CA LYS A 139 25.57 12.29 8.80
C LYS A 139 26.56 13.36 8.35
N ASN A 140 27.81 12.99 8.05
CA ASN A 140 28.84 13.92 7.58
C ASN A 140 28.50 14.50 6.19
N SER A 141 27.87 13.72 5.32
CA SER A 141 27.44 14.20 3.99
C SER A 141 26.25 15.15 4.02
N LEU A 142 25.49 15.20 5.13
CA LEU A 142 24.38 16.13 5.32
C LEU A 142 24.80 17.49 5.95
N GLN A 143 26.07 17.62 6.39
CA GLN A 143 26.60 18.85 7.02
C GLN A 143 27.29 19.79 6.03
N VAL A 144 26.92 19.77 4.75
CA VAL A 144 27.41 20.70 3.71
C VAL A 144 26.53 21.92 3.60
#